data_3b1c6366788b421790e4d6330712fdb0
#
_entry.id   3b1c6366788b421790e4d6330712fdb0
#
_cell.length_a   1.000
_cell.length_b   1.000
_cell.length_c   1.000
_cell.angle_alpha   90.00
_cell.angle_beta   90.00
_cell.angle_gamma   90.00
#
_symmetry.space_group_name_H-M   'P 1'
#
loop_
_entity.id
_entity.type
_entity.pdbx_description
1 polymer ?
#
loop_
_entity_poly.entity_id
_entity_poly.type
_entity_poly.pdbx_seq_one_letter_code
_entity_poly.pdbx_strand_id
1 'polypeptide(L)'
;YLFGYKNYFDLFINMFDNNKLPNKILLSGVSGIGKSTFAYHFINYIFSQNEDFAYDINNFAINKKNKSFNLLNENIHPNFFKIDLKDGTQSIDINQIRNMIRYTNKTTFIENKKFVLIDNVENLNINSVNALLKSIENPSENTFFILIFNSTKQIVKTLKSRCLEFKIFFNQKDKIFILNKLLSQFQIQYDTEILANIITYYDSPGNIINKLIFCNENKILLDNINTKNIIIELINSYKKNNKENNFEIIRSLIELSIFYEFKKSINK
;
A
#
# COMPACT_ATOMS: atom_id res chain seq x y z
N TYR A 1 9.86 -3.79 8.54
CA TYR A 1 8.94 -4.19 9.62
C TYR A 1 7.49 -3.96 9.22
N LEU A 2 6.58 -4.82 9.69
CA LEU A 2 5.13 -4.70 9.50
C LEU A 2 4.49 -4.37 10.86
N PHE A 3 3.95 -3.17 11.01
CA PHE A 3 3.37 -2.72 12.28
C PHE A 3 1.84 -2.77 12.26
N GLY A 4 1.23 -3.21 13.37
CA GLY A 4 -0.22 -3.23 13.57
C GLY A 4 -0.97 -4.38 12.89
N TYR A 5 -0.32 -5.19 12.08
CA TYR A 5 -0.95 -6.24 11.27
C TYR A 5 -0.99 -7.63 11.91
N LYS A 6 -0.57 -7.79 13.16
CA LYS A 6 -0.43 -9.12 13.79
C LYS A 6 -1.66 -10.01 13.57
N ASN A 7 -2.85 -9.52 13.93
CA ASN A 7 -4.07 -10.33 13.83
C ASN A 7 -4.42 -10.73 12.39
N TYR A 8 -4.18 -9.83 11.42
CA TYR A 8 -4.39 -10.15 10.01
C TYR A 8 -3.34 -11.15 9.50
N PHE A 9 -2.10 -11.00 9.94
CA PHE A 9 -1.01 -11.88 9.53
C PHE A 9 -1.20 -13.28 10.07
N ASP A 10 -1.51 -13.43 11.35
CA ASP A 10 -1.81 -14.71 12.01
C ASP A 10 -3.02 -15.40 11.34
N LEU A 11 -4.06 -14.64 10.99
CA LEU A 11 -5.22 -15.14 10.26
C LEU A 11 -4.82 -15.72 8.90
N PHE A 12 -4.02 -14.96 8.12
CA PHE A 12 -3.61 -15.37 6.78
C PHE A 12 -2.68 -16.59 6.81
N ILE A 13 -1.74 -16.66 7.77
CA ILE A 13 -0.89 -17.85 7.98
C ILE A 13 -1.77 -19.06 8.30
N ASN A 14 -2.67 -18.93 9.27
CA ASN A 14 -3.55 -20.04 9.66
C ASN A 14 -4.39 -20.54 8.48
N MET A 15 -4.95 -19.64 7.67
CA MET A 15 -5.69 -20.02 6.47
C MET A 15 -4.79 -20.69 5.43
N PHE A 16 -3.56 -20.22 5.27
CA PHE A 16 -2.61 -20.79 4.32
C PHE A 16 -2.16 -22.20 4.73
N ASP A 17 -1.74 -22.37 5.98
CA ASP A 17 -1.24 -23.64 6.51
C ASP A 17 -2.32 -24.73 6.53
N ASN A 18 -3.59 -24.35 6.71
CA ASN A 18 -4.74 -25.24 6.63
C ASN A 18 -5.30 -25.43 5.21
N ASN A 19 -4.63 -24.92 4.17
CA ASN A 19 -5.10 -24.94 2.77
C ASN A 19 -6.49 -24.31 2.57
N LYS A 20 -6.85 -23.32 3.41
CA LYS A 20 -8.13 -22.58 3.38
C LYS A 20 -7.99 -21.14 2.86
N LEU A 21 -6.77 -20.76 2.47
CA LEU A 21 -6.57 -19.42 1.91
C LEU A 21 -7.31 -19.32 0.56
N PRO A 22 -8.23 -18.36 0.39
CA PRO A 22 -8.91 -18.18 -0.88
C PRO A 22 -7.90 -17.74 -1.94
N ASN A 23 -8.06 -18.27 -3.14
CA ASN A 23 -7.18 -17.93 -4.27
C ASN A 23 -7.51 -16.56 -4.92
N LYS A 24 -8.56 -15.87 -4.44
CA LYS A 24 -9.02 -14.56 -4.92
C LYS A 24 -9.29 -13.65 -3.71
N ILE A 25 -8.31 -12.87 -3.33
CA ILE A 25 -8.32 -12.01 -2.14
C ILE A 25 -8.45 -10.55 -2.56
N LEU A 26 -9.36 -9.80 -1.95
CA LEU A 26 -9.48 -8.36 -2.08
C LEU A 26 -9.14 -7.71 -0.73
N LEU A 27 -7.98 -7.06 -0.62
CA LEU A 27 -7.62 -6.27 0.55
C LEU A 27 -8.18 -4.85 0.38
N SER A 28 -9.23 -4.52 1.12
CA SER A 28 -9.87 -3.21 1.07
C SER A 28 -9.55 -2.37 2.31
N GLY A 29 -9.40 -1.06 2.13
CA GLY A 29 -9.10 -0.10 3.19
C GLY A 29 -8.60 1.20 2.61
N VAL A 30 -8.49 2.24 3.43
CA VAL A 30 -8.04 3.57 3.00
C VAL A 30 -6.62 3.53 2.42
N SER A 31 -6.27 4.48 1.55
CA SER A 31 -4.90 4.63 1.05
C SER A 31 -3.91 4.86 2.18
N GLY A 32 -2.67 4.38 2.03
CA GLY A 32 -1.60 4.58 3.03
C GLY A 32 -1.75 3.79 4.34
N ILE A 33 -2.75 2.88 4.47
CA ILE A 33 -2.91 2.07 5.67
C ILE A 33 -1.91 0.89 5.74
N GLY A 34 -1.20 0.58 4.64
CA GLY A 34 -0.17 -0.48 4.60
C GLY A 34 -0.62 -1.80 3.97
N LYS A 35 -1.70 -1.83 3.19
CA LYS A 35 -2.21 -3.05 2.53
C LYS A 35 -1.17 -3.73 1.63
N SER A 36 -0.48 -2.94 0.82
CA SER A 36 0.58 -3.43 -0.07
C SER A 36 1.76 -3.99 0.72
N THR A 37 2.18 -3.28 1.77
CA THR A 37 3.22 -3.74 2.70
C THR A 37 2.85 -5.08 3.33
N PHE A 38 1.60 -5.22 3.81
CA PHE A 38 1.10 -6.47 4.35
C PHE A 38 1.17 -7.62 3.33
N ALA A 39 0.70 -7.39 2.09
CA ALA A 39 0.75 -8.39 1.03
C ALA A 39 2.20 -8.83 0.73
N TYR A 40 3.14 -7.89 0.63
CA TYR A 40 4.55 -8.20 0.43
C TYR A 40 5.16 -9.01 1.58
N HIS A 41 4.87 -8.65 2.84
CA HIS A 41 5.33 -9.39 4.01
C HIS A 41 4.79 -10.82 4.02
N PHE A 42 3.50 -11.00 3.71
CA PHE A 42 2.87 -12.32 3.65
C PHE A 42 3.45 -13.18 2.53
N ILE A 43 3.62 -12.64 1.32
CA ILE A 43 4.23 -13.36 0.18
C ILE A 43 5.69 -13.71 0.50
N ASN A 44 6.45 -12.79 1.08
CA ASN A 44 7.83 -13.06 1.48
C ASN A 44 7.91 -14.16 2.55
N TYR A 45 7.02 -14.15 3.53
CA TYR A 45 6.92 -15.22 4.53
C TYR A 45 6.79 -16.58 3.85
N ILE A 46 5.87 -16.72 2.88
CA ILE A 46 5.63 -18.00 2.19
C ILE A 46 6.86 -18.43 1.38
N PHE A 47 7.46 -17.52 0.63
CA PHE A 47 8.58 -17.89 -0.25
C PHE A 47 9.88 -18.17 0.51
N SER A 48 10.06 -17.56 1.67
CA SER A 48 11.31 -17.66 2.43
C SER A 48 11.34 -18.78 3.47
N GLN A 49 10.26 -19.58 3.62
CA GLN A 49 10.15 -20.61 4.67
C GLN A 49 11.35 -21.58 4.72
N ASN A 50 11.96 -21.88 3.58
CA ASN A 50 13.08 -22.81 3.45
C ASN A 50 14.41 -22.10 3.16
N GLU A 51 14.52 -20.80 3.44
CA GLU A 51 15.74 -20.02 3.25
C GLU A 51 16.51 -19.83 4.58
N ASP A 52 17.83 -19.76 4.51
CA ASP A 52 18.71 -19.53 5.70
C ASP A 52 18.33 -18.23 6.44
N PHE A 53 17.86 -17.22 5.72
CA PHE A 53 17.42 -15.94 6.24
C PHE A 53 15.92 -15.78 6.07
N ALA A 54 15.14 -16.73 6.60
CA ALA A 54 13.68 -16.71 6.53
C ALA A 54 13.08 -15.42 7.14
N TYR A 55 11.80 -15.21 6.84
CA TYR A 55 11.02 -14.14 7.45
C TYR A 55 10.96 -14.28 8.98
N ASP A 56 11.25 -13.19 9.69
CA ASP A 56 11.14 -13.16 11.15
C ASP A 56 9.68 -12.92 11.57
N ILE A 57 9.00 -14.00 11.91
CA ILE A 57 7.59 -13.96 12.32
C ILE A 57 7.39 -13.30 13.69
N ASN A 58 8.38 -13.37 14.59
CA ASN A 58 8.26 -12.80 15.91
C ASN A 58 8.27 -11.27 15.89
N ASN A 59 9.10 -10.70 15.00
CA ASN A 59 9.24 -9.26 14.83
C ASN A 59 8.49 -8.71 13.62
N PHE A 60 7.78 -9.55 12.86
CA PHE A 60 7.13 -9.18 11.61
C PHE A 60 8.09 -8.42 10.69
N ALA A 61 9.28 -9.01 10.49
CA ALA A 61 10.37 -8.36 9.76
C ALA A 61 10.87 -9.21 8.60
N ILE A 62 11.08 -8.54 7.47
CA ILE A 62 11.77 -9.13 6.32
C ILE A 62 13.28 -8.99 6.55
N ASN A 63 14.02 -10.08 6.43
CA ASN A 63 15.48 -10.04 6.44
C ASN A 63 15.99 -9.60 5.05
N LYS A 64 16.79 -8.53 4.99
CA LYS A 64 17.35 -8.00 3.72
C LYS A 64 18.31 -8.98 3.02
N LYS A 65 18.84 -9.98 3.73
CA LYS A 65 19.67 -11.05 3.16
C LYS A 65 18.85 -12.18 2.53
N ASN A 66 17.54 -12.16 2.71
CA ASN A 66 16.59 -13.11 2.16
C ASN A 66 16.61 -13.06 0.63
N LYS A 67 16.82 -14.22 -0.01
CA LYS A 67 16.89 -14.32 -1.48
C LYS A 67 15.56 -13.95 -2.14
N SER A 68 14.45 -14.48 -1.61
CA SER A 68 13.12 -14.17 -2.12
C SER A 68 12.79 -12.69 -2.00
N PHE A 69 13.23 -12.01 -0.92
CA PHE A 69 13.04 -10.56 -0.78
C PHE A 69 13.72 -9.79 -1.91
N ASN A 70 14.97 -10.10 -2.22
CA ASN A 70 15.70 -9.42 -3.29
C ASN A 70 15.01 -9.62 -4.64
N LEU A 71 14.59 -10.86 -4.95
CA LEU A 71 13.87 -11.17 -6.18
C LEU A 71 12.50 -10.49 -6.27
N LEU A 72 11.77 -10.39 -5.13
CA LEU A 72 10.49 -9.69 -5.06
C LEU A 72 10.66 -8.17 -5.25
N ASN A 73 11.70 -7.59 -4.65
CA ASN A 73 11.98 -6.16 -4.74
C ASN A 73 12.34 -5.73 -6.18
N GLU A 74 13.06 -6.58 -6.90
CA GLU A 74 13.42 -6.38 -8.29
C GLU A 74 12.32 -6.80 -9.28
N ASN A 75 11.18 -7.32 -8.79
CA ASN A 75 10.07 -7.86 -9.59
C ASN A 75 10.48 -8.97 -10.58
N ILE A 76 11.48 -9.79 -10.22
CA ILE A 76 11.99 -10.91 -11.03
C ILE A 76 11.77 -12.27 -10.40
N HIS A 77 11.04 -12.35 -9.28
CA HIS A 77 10.75 -13.63 -8.64
C HIS A 77 9.88 -14.51 -9.55
N PRO A 78 10.27 -15.79 -9.84
CA PRO A 78 9.61 -16.63 -10.84
C PRO A 78 8.13 -16.93 -10.51
N ASN A 79 7.78 -16.95 -9.23
CA ASN A 79 6.43 -17.26 -8.75
C ASN A 79 5.66 -16.01 -8.28
N PHE A 80 6.12 -14.81 -8.65
CA PHE A 80 5.47 -13.55 -8.29
C PHE A 80 5.29 -12.65 -9.52
N PHE A 81 4.12 -12.04 -9.63
CA PHE A 81 3.83 -11.04 -10.65
C PHE A 81 3.14 -9.84 -10.03
N LYS A 82 3.70 -8.65 -10.20
CA LYS A 82 3.13 -7.40 -9.72
C LYS A 82 2.53 -6.60 -10.86
N ILE A 83 1.34 -6.06 -10.62
CA ILE A 83 0.70 -5.02 -11.44
C ILE A 83 0.46 -3.81 -10.55
N ASP A 84 0.82 -2.65 -11.05
CA ASP A 84 0.60 -1.36 -10.40
C ASP A 84 0.47 -0.26 -11.46
N LEU A 85 0.06 0.92 -11.03
CA LEU A 85 0.15 2.11 -11.87
C LEU A 85 1.61 2.34 -12.30
N LYS A 86 1.80 2.65 -13.56
CA LYS A 86 3.09 3.12 -14.04
C LYS A 86 3.25 4.60 -13.74
N ASP A 87 4.49 5.05 -13.56
CA ASP A 87 4.78 6.46 -13.37
C ASP A 87 4.16 7.29 -14.50
N GLY A 88 3.46 8.37 -14.12
CA GLY A 88 2.79 9.26 -15.05
C GLY A 88 1.49 8.72 -15.67
N THR A 89 0.96 7.57 -15.22
CA THR A 89 -0.31 7.04 -15.72
C THR A 89 -1.40 7.07 -14.65
N GLN A 90 -2.64 7.36 -15.07
CA GLN A 90 -3.82 7.35 -14.18
C GLN A 90 -4.59 6.03 -14.21
N SER A 91 -4.23 5.10 -15.10
CA SER A 91 -4.92 3.83 -15.24
C SER A 91 -3.97 2.67 -15.52
N ILE A 92 -4.36 1.49 -15.04
CA ILE A 92 -3.69 0.22 -15.34
C ILE A 92 -4.13 -0.24 -16.73
N ASP A 93 -3.14 -0.38 -17.63
CA ASP A 93 -3.37 -0.73 -19.02
C ASP A 93 -3.70 -2.22 -19.22
N ILE A 94 -4.48 -2.53 -20.24
CA ILE A 94 -4.84 -3.89 -20.64
C ILE A 94 -3.61 -4.76 -20.95
N ASN A 95 -2.52 -4.18 -21.45
CA ASN A 95 -1.30 -4.91 -21.74
C ASN A 95 -0.63 -5.47 -20.49
N GLN A 96 -0.72 -4.76 -19.34
CA GLN A 96 -0.23 -5.28 -18.05
C GLN A 96 -1.04 -6.54 -17.65
N ILE A 97 -2.36 -6.52 -17.82
CA ILE A 97 -3.23 -7.67 -17.56
C ILE A 97 -2.93 -8.82 -18.54
N ARG A 98 -2.74 -8.55 -19.83
CA ARG A 98 -2.37 -9.58 -20.81
C ARG A 98 -1.03 -10.25 -20.47
N ASN A 99 -0.04 -9.48 -20.02
CA ASN A 99 1.24 -10.02 -19.57
C ASN A 99 1.08 -10.91 -18.33
N MET A 100 0.24 -10.50 -17.38
CA MET A 100 -0.12 -11.32 -16.22
C MET A 100 -0.78 -12.66 -16.66
N ILE A 101 -1.74 -12.62 -17.59
CA ILE A 101 -2.39 -13.82 -18.11
C ILE A 101 -1.37 -14.77 -18.76
N ARG A 102 -0.43 -14.24 -19.55
CA ARG A 102 0.66 -15.05 -20.12
C ARG A 102 1.54 -15.66 -19.02
N TYR A 103 1.78 -14.93 -17.95
CA TYR A 103 2.55 -15.41 -16.81
C TYR A 103 1.79 -16.52 -16.06
N THR A 104 0.52 -16.34 -15.76
CA THR A 104 -0.28 -17.34 -15.02
C THR A 104 -0.45 -18.64 -15.78
N ASN A 105 -0.49 -18.58 -17.11
CA ASN A 105 -0.62 -19.77 -17.99
C ASN A 105 0.70 -20.52 -18.19
N LYS A 106 1.86 -19.97 -17.78
CA LYS A 106 3.12 -20.74 -17.79
C LYS A 106 3.09 -21.78 -16.68
N THR A 107 3.47 -23.01 -17.01
CA THR A 107 3.69 -24.07 -16.01
C THR A 107 4.83 -23.68 -15.07
N THR A 108 4.68 -23.97 -13.79
CA THR A 108 5.79 -23.85 -12.83
C THR A 108 6.69 -25.07 -12.97
N PHE A 109 8.00 -24.88 -13.03
CA PHE A 109 8.98 -25.97 -12.98
C PHE A 109 9.08 -26.64 -11.59
N ILE A 110 8.50 -26.02 -10.57
CA ILE A 110 8.50 -26.47 -9.18
C ILE A 110 7.07 -26.31 -8.67
N GLU A 111 6.59 -27.23 -7.84
CA GLU A 111 5.25 -27.26 -7.21
C GLU A 111 4.99 -26.06 -6.26
N ASN A 112 5.45 -24.89 -6.59
CA ASN A 112 5.36 -23.71 -5.76
C ASN A 112 4.13 -22.86 -6.12
N LYS A 113 3.54 -22.31 -5.08
CA LYS A 113 2.39 -21.40 -5.21
C LYS A 113 2.80 -20.13 -5.95
N LYS A 114 1.95 -19.65 -6.88
CA LYS A 114 2.12 -18.37 -7.58
C LYS A 114 1.31 -17.31 -6.90
N PHE A 115 1.89 -16.11 -6.80
CA PHE A 115 1.17 -14.92 -6.33
C PHE A 115 1.13 -13.86 -7.41
N VAL A 116 -0.06 -13.33 -7.65
CA VAL A 116 -0.31 -12.16 -8.49
C VAL A 116 -0.80 -11.05 -7.57
N LEU A 117 -0.02 -9.98 -7.45
CA LEU A 117 -0.37 -8.80 -6.68
C LEU A 117 -0.80 -7.69 -7.65
N ILE A 118 -2.04 -7.22 -7.52
CA ILE A 118 -2.55 -6.09 -8.30
C ILE A 118 -2.84 -4.95 -7.32
N ASP A 119 -2.00 -3.93 -7.33
CA ASP A 119 -2.21 -2.73 -6.52
C ASP A 119 -3.09 -1.71 -7.28
N ASN A 120 -3.81 -0.87 -6.55
CA ASN A 120 -4.67 0.17 -7.11
C ASN A 120 -5.71 -0.36 -8.12
N VAL A 121 -6.42 -1.45 -7.78
CA VAL A 121 -7.38 -2.11 -8.70
C VAL A 121 -8.53 -1.20 -9.11
N GLU A 122 -8.83 -0.15 -8.37
CA GLU A 122 -9.80 0.87 -8.72
C GLU A 122 -9.41 1.69 -9.97
N ASN A 123 -8.13 1.65 -10.35
CA ASN A 123 -7.61 2.35 -11.53
C ASN A 123 -7.51 1.44 -12.77
N LEU A 124 -8.06 0.24 -12.72
CA LEU A 124 -8.24 -0.61 -13.90
C LEU A 124 -9.24 0.04 -14.87
N ASN A 125 -8.87 0.20 -16.13
CA ASN A 125 -9.84 0.57 -17.15
C ASN A 125 -10.79 -0.60 -17.45
N ILE A 126 -11.93 -0.33 -18.09
CA ILE A 126 -12.99 -1.33 -18.30
C ILE A 126 -12.52 -2.56 -19.07
N ASN A 127 -11.62 -2.38 -20.04
CA ASN A 127 -11.06 -3.47 -20.84
C ASN A 127 -10.12 -4.33 -19.98
N SER A 128 -9.33 -3.72 -19.10
CA SER A 128 -8.45 -4.38 -18.14
C SER A 128 -9.26 -5.18 -17.13
N VAL A 129 -10.37 -4.63 -16.61
CA VAL A 129 -11.29 -5.35 -15.71
C VAL A 129 -11.86 -6.58 -16.40
N ASN A 130 -12.39 -6.46 -17.63
CA ASN A 130 -12.98 -7.58 -18.36
C ASN A 130 -11.96 -8.70 -18.65
N ALA A 131 -10.72 -8.33 -18.98
CA ALA A 131 -9.64 -9.30 -19.17
C ALA A 131 -9.26 -10.00 -17.85
N LEU A 132 -9.18 -9.25 -16.74
CA LEU A 132 -8.90 -9.78 -15.41
C LEU A 132 -9.99 -10.74 -14.95
N LEU A 133 -11.27 -10.39 -15.12
CA LEU A 133 -12.41 -11.23 -14.73
C LEU A 133 -12.34 -12.62 -15.35
N LYS A 134 -12.00 -12.73 -16.65
CA LYS A 134 -11.81 -14.01 -17.33
C LYS A 134 -10.71 -14.86 -16.69
N SER A 135 -9.62 -14.23 -16.23
CA SER A 135 -8.49 -14.93 -15.61
C SER A 135 -8.79 -15.40 -14.18
N ILE A 136 -9.53 -14.59 -13.41
CA ILE A 136 -9.85 -14.93 -12.02
C ILE A 136 -11.06 -15.85 -11.88
N GLU A 137 -11.90 -16.02 -12.92
CA GLU A 137 -13.02 -16.97 -12.88
C GLU A 137 -12.52 -18.41 -12.73
N ASN A 138 -11.51 -18.80 -13.52
CA ASN A 138 -10.92 -20.14 -13.51
C ASN A 138 -9.39 -20.03 -13.31
N PRO A 139 -8.94 -19.69 -12.10
CA PRO A 139 -7.50 -19.61 -11.83
C PRO A 139 -6.87 -21.01 -11.93
N SER A 140 -5.62 -21.07 -12.39
CA SER A 140 -4.84 -22.30 -12.31
C SER A 140 -4.66 -22.69 -10.83
N GLU A 141 -4.63 -24.00 -10.56
CA GLU A 141 -4.32 -24.51 -9.23
C GLU A 141 -3.03 -23.88 -8.70
N ASN A 142 -2.99 -23.58 -7.42
CA ASN A 142 -1.86 -22.91 -6.76
C ASN A 142 -1.57 -21.45 -7.18
N THR A 143 -2.49 -20.78 -7.89
CA THR A 143 -2.36 -19.36 -8.20
C THR A 143 -3.27 -18.52 -7.29
N PHE A 144 -2.67 -17.58 -6.55
CA PHE A 144 -3.33 -16.69 -5.62
C PHE A 144 -3.30 -15.26 -6.17
N PHE A 145 -4.47 -14.65 -6.29
CA PHE A 145 -4.63 -13.24 -6.66
C PHE A 145 -4.87 -12.41 -5.40
N ILE A 146 -4.01 -11.45 -5.14
CA ILE A 146 -4.18 -10.46 -4.08
C ILE A 146 -4.40 -9.09 -4.74
N LEU A 147 -5.63 -8.59 -4.63
CA LEU A 147 -6.06 -7.33 -5.18
C LEU A 147 -6.10 -6.28 -4.05
N ILE A 148 -5.47 -5.14 -4.25
CA ILE A 148 -5.46 -4.05 -3.28
C ILE A 148 -6.37 -2.93 -3.76
N PHE A 149 -7.32 -2.57 -2.93
CA PHE A 149 -8.37 -1.62 -3.21
C PHE A 149 -8.39 -0.47 -2.19
N ASN A 150 -8.45 0.76 -2.71
CA ASN A 150 -8.70 1.92 -1.87
C ASN A 150 -10.21 2.11 -1.65
N SER A 151 -10.67 1.87 -0.42
CA SER A 151 -12.09 1.89 -0.06
C SER A 151 -12.77 3.27 -0.20
N THR A 152 -12.01 4.35 -0.39
CA THR A 152 -12.56 5.69 -0.66
C THR A 152 -12.93 5.89 -2.14
N LYS A 153 -12.50 4.99 -3.02
CA LYS A 153 -12.80 5.00 -4.45
C LYS A 153 -13.88 3.97 -4.79
N GLN A 154 -14.28 3.92 -6.05
CA GLN A 154 -15.23 2.94 -6.56
C GLN A 154 -14.51 1.77 -7.23
N ILE A 155 -15.01 0.57 -7.04
CA ILE A 155 -14.56 -0.64 -7.72
C ILE A 155 -15.73 -1.27 -8.50
N VAL A 156 -15.42 -1.89 -9.62
CA VAL A 156 -16.43 -2.59 -10.44
C VAL A 156 -17.04 -3.74 -9.63
N LYS A 157 -18.36 -3.71 -9.48
CA LYS A 157 -19.11 -4.67 -8.64
C LYS A 157 -18.84 -6.13 -9.02
N THR A 158 -18.72 -6.43 -10.31
CA THR A 158 -18.44 -7.78 -10.83
C THR A 158 -17.06 -8.29 -10.43
N LEU A 159 -16.07 -7.43 -10.24
CA LEU A 159 -14.76 -7.81 -9.71
C LEU A 159 -14.85 -8.07 -8.20
N LYS A 160 -15.52 -7.19 -7.48
CA LYS A 160 -15.70 -7.33 -6.02
C LYS A 160 -16.43 -8.61 -5.66
N SER A 161 -17.49 -8.99 -6.39
CA SER A 161 -18.29 -10.19 -6.11
C SER A 161 -17.56 -11.52 -6.34
N ARG A 162 -16.42 -11.51 -7.05
CA ARG A 162 -15.61 -12.71 -7.33
C ARG A 162 -14.43 -12.91 -6.39
N CYS A 163 -14.21 -11.95 -5.49
CA CYS A 163 -13.10 -12.01 -4.53
C CYS A 163 -13.63 -12.09 -3.10
N LEU A 164 -12.91 -12.79 -2.23
CA LEU A 164 -13.17 -12.69 -0.80
C LEU A 164 -12.54 -11.39 -0.26
N GLU A 165 -13.37 -10.50 0.24
CA GLU A 165 -12.94 -9.20 0.75
C GLU A 165 -12.49 -9.30 2.21
N PHE A 166 -11.24 -8.85 2.45
CA PHE A 166 -10.70 -8.60 3.80
C PHE A 166 -10.58 -7.10 4.00
N LYS A 167 -11.40 -6.58 4.92
CA LYS A 167 -11.39 -5.15 5.26
C LYS A 167 -10.29 -4.87 6.27
N ILE A 168 -9.34 -4.03 5.87
CA ILE A 168 -8.26 -3.57 6.75
C ILE A 168 -8.68 -2.26 7.39
N PHE A 169 -8.75 -2.27 8.70
CA PHE A 169 -9.13 -1.12 9.51
C PHE A 169 -8.29 -1.08 10.79
N PHE A 170 -7.83 0.11 11.15
CA PHE A 170 -7.18 0.38 12.42
C PHE A 170 -7.95 1.46 13.17
N ASN A 171 -8.15 1.25 14.48
CA ASN A 171 -8.67 2.27 15.36
C ASN A 171 -7.64 3.39 15.57
N GLN A 172 -8.03 4.47 16.24
CA GLN A 172 -7.16 5.64 16.44
C GLN A 172 -5.88 5.30 17.25
N LYS A 173 -6.00 4.42 18.25
CA LYS A 173 -4.85 3.99 19.07
C LYS A 173 -3.83 3.21 18.23
N ASP A 174 -4.32 2.30 17.40
CA ASP A 174 -3.45 1.51 16.50
C ASP A 174 -2.75 2.41 15.47
N LYS A 175 -3.47 3.39 14.90
CA LYS A 175 -2.87 4.34 13.96
C LYS A 175 -1.75 5.16 14.59
N ILE A 176 -1.95 5.65 15.83
CA ILE A 176 -0.91 6.38 16.58
C ILE A 176 0.28 5.46 16.88
N PHE A 177 0.04 4.24 17.31
CA PHE A 177 1.10 3.26 17.56
C PHE A 177 1.92 2.99 16.29
N ILE A 178 1.24 2.73 15.16
CA ILE A 178 1.90 2.47 13.87
C ILE A 178 2.71 3.70 13.44
N LEU A 179 2.13 4.90 13.55
CA LEU A 179 2.80 6.14 13.18
C LEU A 179 4.08 6.36 14.00
N ASN A 180 4.03 6.20 15.31
CA ASN A 180 5.20 6.34 16.18
C ASN A 180 6.32 5.33 15.82
N LYS A 181 5.95 4.09 15.49
CA LYS A 181 6.91 3.08 15.03
C LYS A 181 7.55 3.45 13.69
N LEU A 182 6.75 3.97 12.75
CA LEU A 182 7.25 4.44 11.45
C LEU A 182 8.17 5.65 11.61
N LEU A 183 7.81 6.63 12.43
CA LEU A 183 8.66 7.80 12.73
C LEU A 183 10.03 7.37 13.26
N SER A 184 10.04 6.45 14.21
CA SER A 184 11.29 5.89 14.76
C SER A 184 12.10 5.15 13.69
N GLN A 185 11.45 4.36 12.82
CA GLN A 185 12.11 3.60 11.75
C GLN A 185 12.74 4.51 10.69
N PHE A 186 12.08 5.59 10.33
CA PHE A 186 12.56 6.57 9.35
C PHE A 186 13.42 7.67 9.97
N GLN A 187 13.66 7.64 11.30
CA GLN A 187 14.42 8.65 12.04
C GLN A 187 13.88 10.08 11.84
N ILE A 188 12.55 10.20 11.68
CA ILE A 188 11.87 11.48 11.50
C ILE A 188 11.55 12.04 12.88
N GLN A 189 12.13 13.21 13.21
CA GLN A 189 11.82 13.96 14.42
C GLN A 189 10.78 15.03 14.10
N TYR A 190 9.69 15.05 14.87
CA TYR A 190 8.65 16.08 14.79
C TYR A 190 8.18 16.49 16.18
N ASP A 191 7.74 17.72 16.30
CA ASP A 191 7.11 18.22 17.51
C ASP A 191 5.82 17.45 17.79
N THR A 192 5.61 17.09 19.06
CA THR A 192 4.43 16.33 19.53
C THR A 192 3.12 17.09 19.30
N GLU A 193 3.13 18.42 19.36
CA GLU A 193 1.96 19.25 19.12
C GLU A 193 1.55 19.23 17.65
N ILE A 194 2.52 19.30 16.73
CA ILE A 194 2.28 19.21 15.28
C ILE A 194 1.74 17.83 14.92
N LEU A 195 2.34 16.77 15.46
CA LEU A 195 1.85 15.40 15.27
C LEU A 195 0.42 15.23 15.76
N ALA A 196 0.07 15.75 16.94
CA ALA A 196 -1.28 15.69 17.48
C ALA A 196 -2.30 16.36 16.54
N ASN A 197 -1.94 17.48 15.93
CA ASN A 197 -2.79 18.20 14.97
C ASN A 197 -2.94 17.43 13.64
N ILE A 198 -1.86 16.83 13.13
CA ILE A 198 -1.89 16.02 11.90
C ILE A 198 -2.69 14.72 12.12
N ILE A 199 -2.55 14.08 13.27
CA ILE A 199 -3.25 12.83 13.63
C ILE A 199 -4.77 13.06 13.77
N THR A 200 -5.20 14.25 14.19
CA THR A 200 -6.65 14.58 14.28
C THR A 200 -7.31 14.70 12.91
N TYR A 201 -6.55 14.99 11.87
CA TYR A 201 -7.01 14.90 10.50
C TYR A 201 -7.06 13.43 10.08
N TYR A 202 -8.24 12.91 9.73
CA TYR A 202 -8.57 11.51 9.45
C TYR A 202 -7.68 10.82 8.40
N ASP A 203 -6.36 10.91 8.53
CA ASP A 203 -5.43 10.34 7.59
C ASP A 203 -4.84 9.01 8.07
N SER A 204 -4.23 8.28 7.15
CA SER A 204 -3.56 7.02 7.44
C SER A 204 -2.10 7.25 7.83
N PRO A 205 -1.50 6.34 8.63
CA PRO A 205 -0.10 6.47 9.05
C PRO A 205 0.88 6.63 7.88
N GLY A 206 0.70 5.86 6.80
CA GLY A 206 1.57 5.95 5.63
C GLY A 206 1.44 7.28 4.88
N ASN A 207 0.22 7.80 4.73
CA ASN A 207 0.03 9.11 4.11
C ASN A 207 0.67 10.23 4.95
N ILE A 208 0.57 10.16 6.28
CA ILE A 208 1.21 11.11 7.19
C ILE A 208 2.74 11.05 6.99
N ILE A 209 3.34 9.87 7.02
CA ILE A 209 4.78 9.71 6.79
C ILE A 209 5.21 10.27 5.43
N ASN A 210 4.48 9.99 4.36
CA ASN A 210 4.79 10.52 3.03
C ASN A 210 4.77 12.05 2.99
N LYS A 211 3.79 12.69 3.68
CA LYS A 211 3.74 14.15 3.82
C LYS A 211 4.94 14.69 4.58
N LEU A 212 5.31 14.05 5.69
CA LEU A 212 6.44 14.47 6.50
C LEU A 212 7.77 14.33 5.75
N ILE A 213 7.97 13.24 5.02
CA ILE A 213 9.14 13.05 4.15
C ILE A 213 9.18 14.13 3.07
N PHE A 214 8.06 14.39 2.40
CA PHE A 214 7.96 15.43 1.37
C PHE A 214 8.30 16.81 1.94
N CYS A 215 7.80 17.17 3.12
CA CYS A 215 8.11 18.44 3.79
C CYS A 215 9.60 18.53 4.12
N ASN A 216 10.22 17.48 4.65
CA ASN A 216 11.64 17.45 4.96
C ASN A 216 12.52 17.61 3.71
N GLU A 217 12.22 16.88 2.63
CA GLU A 217 12.95 16.96 1.36
C GLU A 217 12.88 18.37 0.72
N ASN A 218 11.73 19.02 0.85
CA ASN A 218 11.50 20.37 0.30
C ASN A 218 11.76 21.50 1.30
N LYS A 219 12.25 21.18 2.52
CA LYS A 219 12.53 22.15 3.61
C LYS A 219 11.32 23.00 4.00
N ILE A 220 10.12 22.41 3.93
CA ILE A 220 8.87 23.07 4.33
C ILE A 220 8.69 22.88 5.83
N LEU A 221 8.70 23.98 6.58
CA LEU A 221 8.48 23.97 8.02
C LEU A 221 6.98 23.98 8.31
N LEU A 222 6.52 22.97 9.08
CA LEU A 222 5.13 22.87 9.51
C LEU A 222 4.89 23.58 10.86
N ASP A 223 5.93 24.13 11.49
CA ASP A 223 5.92 24.65 12.87
C ASP A 223 5.19 25.99 13.03
N ASN A 224 5.10 26.78 11.98
CA ASN A 224 4.38 28.06 11.97
C ASN A 224 3.42 28.11 10.81
N ILE A 225 2.27 27.45 10.98
CA ILE A 225 1.25 27.35 9.94
C ILE A 225 0.63 28.71 9.64
N ASN A 226 1.40 29.58 9.02
CA ASN A 226 0.84 30.62 8.18
C ASN A 226 0.50 29.95 6.85
N THR A 227 -0.76 29.55 6.70
CA THR A 227 -1.32 28.84 5.55
C THR A 227 -0.86 29.43 4.23
N LYS A 228 -0.75 30.75 4.16
CA LYS A 228 -0.32 31.47 2.97
C LYS A 228 1.14 31.14 2.58
N ASN A 229 2.05 31.09 3.55
CA ASN A 229 3.46 30.80 3.28
C ASN A 229 3.66 29.35 2.86
N ILE A 230 2.98 28.41 3.53
CA ILE A 230 3.01 26.99 3.16
C ILE A 230 2.48 26.78 1.74
N ILE A 231 1.35 27.40 1.38
CA ILE A 231 0.78 27.30 0.03
C ILE A 231 1.77 27.84 -1.02
N ILE A 232 2.44 28.96 -0.74
CA ILE A 232 3.45 29.55 -1.65
C ILE A 232 4.63 28.58 -1.82
N GLU A 233 5.16 28.01 -0.72
CA GLU A 233 6.26 27.04 -0.77
C GLU A 233 5.86 25.78 -1.50
N LEU A 234 4.65 25.26 -1.29
CA LEU A 234 4.10 24.09 -2.00
C LEU A 234 3.97 24.35 -3.51
N ILE A 235 3.48 25.53 -3.91
CA ILE A 235 3.39 25.91 -5.33
C ILE A 235 4.79 26.02 -5.95
N ASN A 236 5.75 26.59 -5.22
CA ASN A 236 7.12 26.70 -5.69
C ASN A 236 7.81 25.34 -5.83
N SER A 237 7.59 24.42 -4.89
CA SER A 237 8.09 23.04 -4.97
C SER A 237 7.49 22.27 -6.14
N TYR A 238 6.20 22.46 -6.42
CA TYR A 238 5.54 21.88 -7.58
C TYR A 238 6.13 22.37 -8.90
N LYS A 239 6.39 23.68 -9.02
CA LYS A 239 7.02 24.28 -10.22
C LYS A 239 8.44 23.76 -10.46
N LYS A 240 9.19 23.43 -9.40
CA LYS A 240 10.57 22.93 -9.50
C LYS A 240 10.62 21.43 -9.83
N ASN A 241 9.70 20.64 -9.28
CA ASN A 241 9.68 19.20 -9.36
C ASN A 241 8.35 18.74 -9.99
N ASN A 242 8.20 18.81 -11.31
CA ASN A 242 7.02 18.41 -12.07
C ASN A 242 6.74 16.87 -12.02
N LYS A 243 6.91 16.23 -10.87
CA LYS A 243 6.51 14.83 -10.68
C LYS A 243 5.03 14.79 -10.30
N GLU A 244 4.20 14.18 -11.15
CA GLU A 244 2.75 14.00 -10.91
C GLU A 244 2.44 13.37 -9.54
N ASN A 245 3.33 12.51 -9.03
CA ASN A 245 3.20 11.90 -7.71
C ASN A 245 3.18 12.90 -6.54
N ASN A 246 3.71 14.10 -6.72
CA ASN A 246 3.73 15.14 -5.68
C ASN A 246 2.41 15.91 -5.61
N PHE A 247 1.59 15.89 -6.66
CA PHE A 247 0.33 16.65 -6.71
C PHE A 247 -0.66 16.23 -5.61
N GLU A 248 -0.84 14.94 -5.40
CA GLU A 248 -1.73 14.42 -4.36
C GLU A 248 -1.25 14.78 -2.94
N ILE A 249 0.07 14.72 -2.71
CA ILE A 249 0.67 15.11 -1.42
C ILE A 249 0.47 16.61 -1.19
N ILE A 250 0.77 17.44 -2.18
CA ILE A 250 0.62 18.89 -2.11
C ILE A 250 -0.84 19.29 -1.86
N ARG A 251 -1.78 18.71 -2.63
CA ARG A 251 -3.21 18.91 -2.42
C ARG A 251 -3.63 18.59 -0.98
N SER A 252 -3.20 17.44 -0.47
CA SER A 252 -3.57 17.02 0.88
C SER A 252 -2.91 17.85 1.98
N LEU A 253 -1.73 18.46 1.74
CA LEU A 253 -1.11 19.42 2.64
C LEU A 253 -1.84 20.77 2.64
N ILE A 254 -2.34 21.22 1.49
CA ILE A 254 -3.20 22.40 1.38
C ILE A 254 -4.52 22.18 2.16
N GLU A 255 -5.16 21.03 1.97
CA GLU A 255 -6.38 20.67 2.70
C GLU A 255 -6.12 20.64 4.23
N LEU A 256 -4.99 20.09 4.66
CA LEU A 256 -4.58 20.06 6.06
C LEU A 256 -4.37 21.48 6.62
N SER A 257 -3.72 22.36 5.88
CA SER A 257 -3.45 23.74 6.30
C SER A 257 -4.73 24.56 6.44
N ILE A 258 -5.69 24.40 5.51
CA ILE A 258 -7.01 25.03 5.58
C ILE A 258 -7.80 24.51 6.80
N PHE A 259 -7.79 23.21 7.04
CA PHE A 259 -8.45 22.60 8.21
C PHE A 259 -7.89 23.15 9.52
N TYR A 260 -6.57 23.33 9.62
CA TYR A 260 -5.93 23.86 10.80
C TYR A 260 -6.34 25.31 11.09
N GLU A 261 -6.36 26.18 10.07
CA GLU A 261 -6.84 27.56 10.22
C GLU A 261 -8.32 27.62 10.62
N PHE A 262 -9.16 26.77 10.03
CA PHE A 262 -10.56 26.68 10.42
C PHE A 262 -10.73 26.28 11.88
N LYS A 263 -9.99 25.26 12.35
CA LYS A 263 -10.01 24.85 13.76
C LYS A 263 -9.55 25.94 14.70
N LYS A 264 -8.53 26.71 14.32
CA LYS A 264 -8.02 27.86 15.09
C LYS A 264 -9.04 29.00 15.18
N SER A 265 -9.87 29.20 14.15
CA SER A 265 -10.92 30.23 14.12
C SER A 265 -12.13 29.87 14.99
N ILE A 266 -12.45 28.58 15.15
CA ILE A 266 -13.55 28.11 16.01
C ILE A 266 -13.18 28.17 17.50
N ASN A 267 -11.90 27.97 17.84
CA ASN A 267 -11.44 27.96 19.22
C ASN A 267 -11.09 29.38 19.75
N LYS A 268 -11.29 30.41 18.95
CA LYS A 268 -11.27 31.83 19.34
C LYS A 268 -12.71 32.33 19.58
#